data_cd8f11c50c997e0589dcd44bd39351a1
#
_entry.id   cd8f11c50c997e0589dcd44bd39351a1
#
_cell.length_a   1.000
_cell.length_b   1.000
_cell.length_c   1.000
_cell.angle_alpha   90.00
_cell.angle_beta   90.00
_cell.angle_gamma   90.00
#
_symmetry.space_group_name_H-M   'P 1'
#
loop_
_entity.id
_entity.type
_entity.pdbx_description
1 polymer ?
#
loop_
_entity_poly.entity_id
_entity_poly.type
_entity_poly.pdbx_seq_one_letter_code
_entity_poly.pdbx_strand_id
1 'polypeptide(L)'
;MSNIQNYLQELAGTIGPRPVGSDTERTAAEWIASAFHGIGLPAEIQDFETNRTTTWSNFLYYLIAILCVVGIGMQKNTNWFSWLLVVVFFADSVGFFVELNGGRVISRILSKGPSQNVIARYTPRSRPSETRRKKVVVVAHYDTLRVSPLTS
;
A
#
# COMPACT_ATOMS: atom_id res chain seq x y z
N MET A 1 -29.40 -4.05 17.25
CA MET A 1 -27.95 -3.82 17.10
C MET A 1 -27.76 -2.48 16.43
N SER A 2 -26.74 -1.70 16.82
CA SER A 2 -26.46 -0.42 16.15
C SER A 2 -25.98 -0.68 14.72
N ASN A 3 -26.28 0.23 13.77
CA ASN A 3 -25.78 0.10 12.39
C ASN A 3 -24.27 -0.10 12.31
N ILE A 4 -23.52 0.50 13.25
CA ILE A 4 -22.06 0.38 13.34
C ILE A 4 -21.64 -1.06 13.65
N GLN A 5 -22.33 -1.77 14.55
CA GLN A 5 -22.00 -3.17 14.88
C GLN A 5 -22.22 -4.08 13.67
N ASN A 6 -23.28 -3.86 12.90
CA ASN A 6 -23.53 -4.62 11.68
C ASN A 6 -22.45 -4.37 10.63
N TYR A 7 -22.00 -3.13 10.45
CA TYR A 7 -20.90 -2.81 9.53
C TYR A 7 -19.57 -3.45 9.95
N LEU A 8 -19.25 -3.43 11.25
CA LEU A 8 -18.06 -4.07 11.77
C LEU A 8 -18.10 -5.59 11.62
N GLN A 9 -19.25 -6.19 11.91
CA GLN A 9 -19.44 -7.63 11.77
C GLN A 9 -19.32 -8.08 10.31
N GLU A 10 -19.85 -7.31 9.37
CA GLU A 10 -19.75 -7.62 7.95
C GLU A 10 -18.31 -7.50 7.46
N LEU A 11 -17.64 -6.38 7.73
CA LEU A 11 -16.27 -6.15 7.28
C LEU A 11 -15.25 -7.06 7.97
N ALA A 12 -15.35 -7.26 9.28
CA ALA A 12 -14.36 -8.02 10.04
C ALA A 12 -14.72 -9.51 10.17
N GLY A 13 -16.01 -9.84 10.22
CA GLY A 13 -16.48 -11.22 10.41
C GLY A 13 -16.74 -11.95 9.11
N THR A 14 -17.56 -11.37 8.22
CA THR A 14 -17.99 -12.05 6.97
C THR A 14 -16.91 -11.94 5.89
N ILE A 15 -16.41 -10.73 5.59
CA ILE A 15 -15.39 -10.52 4.55
C ILE A 15 -14.00 -10.89 5.07
N GLY A 16 -13.68 -10.55 6.33
CA GLY A 16 -12.42 -10.93 6.97
C GLY A 16 -11.19 -10.14 6.49
N PRO A 17 -10.00 -10.78 6.43
CA PRO A 17 -8.76 -10.13 6.01
C PRO A 17 -8.82 -9.65 4.55
N ARG A 18 -8.42 -8.39 4.32
CA ARG A 18 -8.50 -7.69 3.03
C ARG A 18 -7.14 -7.13 2.62
N PRO A 19 -6.15 -8.00 2.35
CA PRO A 19 -4.84 -7.51 1.94
C PRO A 19 -4.95 -6.84 0.57
N VAL A 20 -4.17 -5.78 0.38
CA VAL A 20 -4.11 -5.00 -0.86
C VAL A 20 -3.94 -5.90 -2.08
N GLY A 21 -4.77 -5.72 -3.10
CA GLY A 21 -4.80 -6.49 -4.34
C GLY A 21 -5.40 -7.89 -4.20
N SER A 22 -6.22 -8.14 -3.17
CA SER A 22 -6.97 -9.40 -3.00
C SER A 22 -8.41 -9.28 -3.47
N ASP A 23 -9.03 -10.43 -3.77
CA ASP A 23 -10.45 -10.48 -4.11
C ASP A 23 -11.34 -10.04 -2.92
N THR A 24 -10.89 -10.30 -1.69
CA THR A 24 -11.58 -9.85 -0.47
C THR A 24 -11.56 -8.33 -0.29
N GLU A 25 -10.48 -7.66 -0.72
CA GLU A 25 -10.44 -6.19 -0.77
C GLU A 25 -11.49 -5.66 -1.77
N ARG A 26 -11.60 -6.27 -2.95
CA ARG A 26 -12.59 -5.90 -3.96
C ARG A 26 -14.03 -6.13 -3.46
N THR A 27 -14.30 -7.26 -2.86
CA THR A 27 -15.61 -7.55 -2.24
C THR A 27 -15.97 -6.51 -1.18
N ALA A 28 -15.00 -6.10 -0.36
CA ALA A 28 -15.22 -5.05 0.61
C ALA A 28 -15.51 -3.68 -0.03
N ALA A 29 -14.80 -3.34 -1.13
CA ALA A 29 -15.06 -2.11 -1.87
C ALA A 29 -16.48 -2.07 -2.45
N GLU A 30 -16.93 -3.16 -3.06
CA GLU A 30 -18.26 -3.30 -3.62
C GLU A 30 -19.33 -3.22 -2.52
N TRP A 31 -19.10 -3.85 -1.39
CA TRP A 31 -19.99 -3.77 -0.24
C TRP A 31 -20.07 -2.35 0.33
N ILE A 32 -18.93 -1.66 0.51
CA ILE A 32 -18.89 -0.27 0.98
C ILE A 32 -19.60 0.66 0.00
N ALA A 33 -19.40 0.48 -1.30
CA ALA A 33 -20.09 1.26 -2.32
C ALA A 33 -21.61 1.06 -2.23
N SER A 34 -22.07 -0.18 -2.07
CA SER A 34 -23.51 -0.49 -1.88
C SER A 34 -24.09 0.14 -0.60
N ALA A 35 -23.31 0.13 0.49
CA ALA A 35 -23.72 0.78 1.73
C ALA A 35 -23.89 2.30 1.57
N PHE A 36 -23.00 2.97 0.82
CA PHE A 36 -23.15 4.38 0.47
C PHE A 36 -24.38 4.64 -0.40
N HIS A 37 -24.63 3.79 -1.40
CA HIS A 37 -25.86 3.89 -2.20
C HIS A 37 -27.12 3.70 -1.35
N GLY A 38 -27.09 2.80 -0.38
CA GLY A 38 -28.20 2.56 0.56
C GLY A 38 -28.60 3.77 1.39
N ILE A 39 -27.67 4.69 1.65
CA ILE A 39 -27.94 5.97 2.35
C ILE A 39 -28.12 7.15 1.38
N GLY A 40 -28.25 6.88 0.07
CA GLY A 40 -28.49 7.90 -0.96
C GLY A 40 -27.27 8.70 -1.39
N LEU A 41 -26.05 8.20 -1.11
CA LEU A 41 -24.81 8.81 -1.58
C LEU A 41 -24.32 8.07 -2.84
N PRO A 42 -24.12 8.77 -3.98
CA PRO A 42 -23.48 8.16 -5.12
C PRO A 42 -22.04 7.80 -4.79
N ALA A 43 -21.69 6.54 -4.96
CA ALA A 43 -20.34 6.01 -4.74
C ALA A 43 -19.77 5.50 -6.05
N GLU A 44 -18.46 5.69 -6.21
CA GLU A 44 -17.68 5.26 -7.37
C GLU A 44 -16.49 4.43 -6.88
N ILE A 45 -16.23 3.30 -7.52
CA ILE A 45 -15.03 2.49 -7.28
C ILE A 45 -13.98 2.95 -8.30
N GLN A 46 -12.86 3.43 -7.82
CA GLN A 46 -11.74 3.87 -8.63
C GLN A 46 -10.61 2.85 -8.53
N ASP A 47 -10.38 2.14 -9.61
CA ASP A 47 -9.26 1.20 -9.71
C ASP A 47 -7.93 1.95 -9.92
N PHE A 48 -6.88 1.47 -9.26
CA PHE A 48 -5.51 1.97 -9.44
C PHE A 48 -4.50 0.85 -9.26
N GLU A 49 -3.29 1.05 -9.76
CA GLU A 49 -2.19 0.11 -9.55
C GLU A 49 -1.36 0.50 -8.34
N THR A 50 -1.12 -0.46 -7.47
CA THR A 50 -0.26 -0.29 -6.29
C THR A 50 0.72 -1.44 -6.14
N ASN A 51 1.77 -1.26 -5.37
CA ASN A 51 2.68 -2.34 -5.03
C ASN A 51 1.99 -3.31 -4.07
N ARG A 52 1.89 -4.57 -4.46
CA ARG A 52 1.26 -5.63 -3.65
C ARG A 52 1.96 -5.84 -2.31
N THR A 53 3.27 -5.61 -2.26
CA THR A 53 4.05 -5.81 -1.03
C THR A 53 5.39 -5.10 -1.12
N THR A 54 5.80 -4.46 -0.04
CA THR A 54 7.15 -3.91 0.13
C THR A 54 8.15 -4.97 0.58
N THR A 55 7.70 -6.16 0.96
CA THR A 55 8.55 -7.25 1.49
C THR A 55 9.58 -7.70 0.46
N TRP A 56 9.19 -7.82 -0.82
CA TRP A 56 10.11 -8.24 -1.88
C TRP A 56 11.17 -7.19 -2.20
N SER A 57 10.83 -5.89 -2.16
CA SER A 57 11.84 -4.83 -2.33
C SER A 57 12.85 -4.87 -1.20
N ASN A 58 12.40 -4.97 0.04
CA ASN A 58 13.29 -5.06 1.20
C ASN A 58 14.18 -6.32 1.13
N PHE A 59 13.61 -7.46 0.73
CA PHE A 59 14.38 -8.69 0.55
C PHE A 59 15.51 -8.53 -0.48
N LEU A 60 15.24 -7.85 -1.61
CA LEU A 60 16.24 -7.61 -2.64
C LEU A 60 17.37 -6.70 -2.15
N TYR A 61 17.08 -5.63 -1.42
CA TYR A 61 18.11 -4.79 -0.81
C TYR A 61 18.99 -5.58 0.14
N TYR A 62 18.41 -6.35 1.04
CA TYR A 62 19.21 -7.18 1.96
C TYR A 62 20.03 -8.24 1.21
N LEU A 63 19.49 -8.85 0.16
CA LEU A 63 20.21 -9.82 -0.64
C LEU A 63 21.43 -9.18 -1.34
N ILE A 64 21.26 -8.02 -1.96
CA ILE A 64 22.35 -7.28 -2.62
C ILE A 64 23.42 -6.91 -1.59
N ALA A 65 23.01 -6.36 -0.44
CA ALA A 65 23.94 -5.98 0.63
C ALA A 65 24.76 -7.19 1.12
N ILE A 66 24.11 -8.33 1.37
CA ILE A 66 24.79 -9.57 1.79
C ILE A 66 25.79 -10.04 0.73
N LEU A 67 25.38 -10.05 -0.54
CA LEU A 67 26.27 -10.47 -1.64
C LEU A 67 27.49 -9.55 -1.76
N CYS A 68 27.33 -8.23 -1.59
CA CYS A 68 28.43 -7.29 -1.59
C CYS A 68 29.40 -7.57 -0.43
N VAL A 69 28.89 -7.73 0.79
CA VAL A 69 29.70 -7.98 1.99
C VAL A 69 30.46 -9.30 1.87
N VAL A 70 29.78 -10.38 1.47
CA VAL A 70 30.43 -11.69 1.24
C VAL A 70 31.46 -11.59 0.14
N GLY A 71 31.14 -10.93 -0.98
CA GLY A 71 32.06 -10.75 -2.09
C GLY A 71 33.33 -9.98 -1.70
N ILE A 72 33.21 -8.93 -0.87
CA ILE A 72 34.37 -8.21 -0.33
C ILE A 72 35.19 -9.11 0.62
N GLY A 73 34.49 -9.83 1.52
CA GLY A 73 35.17 -10.71 2.49
C GLY A 73 35.93 -11.90 1.88
N MET A 74 35.53 -12.35 0.69
CA MET A 74 36.22 -13.42 -0.04
C MET A 74 37.49 -12.93 -0.77
N GLN A 75 37.70 -11.63 -0.91
CA GLN A 75 38.87 -11.09 -1.59
C GLN A 75 40.10 -11.14 -0.67
N LYS A 76 41.16 -11.78 -1.11
CA LYS A 76 42.46 -11.81 -0.39
C LYS A 76 43.22 -10.49 -0.52
N ASN A 77 43.04 -9.77 -1.62
CA ASN A 77 43.69 -8.49 -1.90
C ASN A 77 42.65 -7.48 -2.40
N THR A 78 42.84 -6.23 -2.01
CA THR A 78 42.00 -5.12 -2.52
C THR A 78 42.35 -4.89 -4.00
N ASN A 79 41.33 -5.06 -4.84
CA ASN A 79 41.42 -4.84 -6.28
C ASN A 79 40.26 -3.94 -6.76
N TRP A 80 40.25 -3.62 -8.05
CA TRP A 80 39.17 -2.78 -8.62
C TRP A 80 37.77 -3.37 -8.39
N PHE A 81 37.63 -4.70 -8.33
CA PHE A 81 36.38 -5.39 -8.10
C PHE A 81 35.87 -5.18 -6.66
N SER A 82 36.77 -5.15 -5.66
CA SER A 82 36.39 -4.79 -4.29
C SER A 82 35.81 -3.38 -4.20
N TRP A 83 36.39 -2.43 -4.92
CA TRP A 83 35.89 -1.06 -4.97
C TRP A 83 34.52 -0.99 -5.68
N LEU A 84 34.33 -1.77 -6.74
CA LEU A 84 33.02 -1.88 -7.39
C LEU A 84 31.95 -2.37 -6.41
N LEU A 85 32.21 -3.41 -5.63
CA LEU A 85 31.29 -3.93 -4.63
C LEU A 85 30.98 -2.88 -3.53
N VAL A 86 31.96 -2.10 -3.11
CA VAL A 86 31.74 -0.99 -2.16
C VAL A 86 30.81 0.06 -2.75
N VAL A 87 31.00 0.44 -4.00
CA VAL A 87 30.13 1.42 -4.68
C VAL A 87 28.71 0.88 -4.82
N VAL A 88 28.55 -0.39 -5.20
CA VAL A 88 27.23 -1.05 -5.31
C VAL A 88 26.55 -1.10 -3.95
N PHE A 89 27.25 -1.48 -2.89
CA PHE A 89 26.71 -1.50 -1.53
C PHE A 89 26.24 -0.12 -1.06
N PHE A 90 27.03 0.92 -1.36
CA PHE A 90 26.65 2.29 -1.01
C PHE A 90 25.42 2.76 -1.78
N ALA A 91 25.36 2.50 -3.09
CA ALA A 91 24.22 2.82 -3.93
C ALA A 91 22.94 2.09 -3.48
N ASP A 92 23.07 0.80 -3.12
CA ASP A 92 22.00 -0.02 -2.56
C ASP A 92 21.48 0.58 -1.23
N SER A 93 22.39 0.96 -0.34
CA SER A 93 22.05 1.59 0.96
C SER A 93 21.31 2.92 0.77
N VAL A 94 21.75 3.75 -0.17
CA VAL A 94 21.06 5.01 -0.51
C VAL A 94 19.68 4.72 -1.12
N GLY A 95 19.58 3.75 -2.04
CA GLY A 95 18.32 3.33 -2.63
C GLY A 95 17.32 2.83 -1.58
N PHE A 96 17.78 2.01 -0.64
CA PHE A 96 16.97 1.53 0.47
C PHE A 96 16.48 2.68 1.36
N PHE A 97 17.36 3.63 1.70
CA PHE A 97 16.99 4.81 2.49
C PHE A 97 15.93 5.68 1.78
N VAL A 98 16.08 5.88 0.48
CA VAL A 98 15.08 6.61 -0.32
C VAL A 98 13.73 5.88 -0.29
N GLU A 99 13.74 4.55 -0.40
CA GLU A 99 12.52 3.74 -0.39
C GLU A 99 11.83 3.75 0.98
N LEU A 100 12.58 3.74 2.08
CA LEU A 100 12.04 3.90 3.43
C LEU A 100 11.36 5.27 3.64
N ASN A 101 11.81 6.31 2.95
CA ASN A 101 11.22 7.64 3.00
C ASN A 101 10.11 7.86 1.96
N GLY A 102 9.53 6.79 1.42
CA GLY A 102 8.40 6.85 0.48
C GLY A 102 8.80 7.05 -0.98
N GLY A 103 10.10 7.03 -1.30
CA GLY A 103 10.59 6.95 -2.67
C GLY A 103 10.29 5.58 -3.28
N ARG A 104 10.45 5.45 -4.59
CA ARG A 104 10.22 4.21 -5.33
C ARG A 104 11.42 3.94 -6.22
N VAL A 105 12.34 3.11 -5.76
CA VAL A 105 13.53 2.70 -6.52
C VAL A 105 13.32 1.28 -7.05
N ILE A 106 13.49 0.27 -6.22
CA ILE A 106 13.25 -1.15 -6.60
C ILE A 106 11.76 -1.45 -6.70
N SER A 107 10.93 -0.92 -5.81
CA SER A 107 9.47 -1.12 -5.85
C SER A 107 8.79 -0.60 -7.12
N ARG A 108 9.46 0.29 -7.87
CA ARG A 108 8.97 0.75 -9.18
C ARG A 108 9.03 -0.35 -10.25
N ILE A 109 9.98 -1.27 -10.10
CA ILE A 109 10.27 -2.36 -11.06
C ILE A 109 9.50 -3.62 -10.67
N LEU A 110 9.20 -3.80 -9.38
CA LEU A 110 8.45 -4.95 -8.89
C LEU A 110 6.97 -4.90 -9.30
N SER A 111 6.37 -6.11 -9.35
CA SER A 111 5.02 -6.29 -9.83
C SER A 111 4.00 -5.44 -9.05
N LYS A 112 3.27 -4.64 -9.79
CA LYS A 112 2.12 -3.91 -9.32
C LYS A 112 0.90 -4.84 -9.29
N GLY A 113 -0.02 -4.56 -8.41
CA GLY A 113 -1.31 -5.23 -8.35
C GLY A 113 -2.45 -4.23 -8.40
N PRO A 114 -3.62 -4.62 -8.90
CA PRO A 114 -4.80 -3.78 -8.84
C PRO A 114 -5.22 -3.58 -7.38
N SER A 115 -5.61 -2.38 -7.06
CA SER A 115 -6.29 -2.00 -5.82
C SER A 115 -7.34 -0.97 -6.14
N GLN A 116 -8.22 -0.65 -5.20
CA GLN A 116 -9.33 0.24 -5.46
C GLN A 116 -9.62 1.18 -4.29
N ASN A 117 -10.08 2.38 -4.63
CA ASN A 117 -10.66 3.33 -3.68
C ASN A 117 -12.17 3.40 -3.86
N VAL A 118 -12.91 3.54 -2.79
CA VAL A 118 -14.33 3.86 -2.84
C VAL A 118 -14.50 5.35 -2.54
N ILE A 119 -15.07 6.08 -3.48
CA ILE A 119 -15.26 7.53 -3.39
C ILE A 119 -16.74 7.82 -3.37
N ALA A 120 -17.26 8.36 -2.25
CA ALA A 120 -18.61 8.86 -2.17
C ALA A 120 -18.60 10.39 -2.06
N ARG A 121 -19.51 11.05 -2.77
CA ARG A 121 -19.57 12.51 -2.82
C ARG A 121 -20.94 12.98 -2.30
N TYR A 122 -20.92 13.84 -1.29
CA TYR A 122 -22.10 14.52 -0.81
C TYR A 122 -22.12 15.95 -1.32
N THR A 123 -23.20 16.32 -2.02
CA THR A 123 -23.42 17.70 -2.46
C THR A 123 -24.67 18.23 -1.76
N PRO A 124 -24.55 19.23 -0.87
CA PRO A 124 -25.70 19.81 -0.18
C PRO A 124 -26.72 20.41 -1.18
N ARG A 125 -28.02 20.18 -0.94
CA ARG A 125 -29.12 20.70 -1.77
C ARG A 125 -29.30 22.21 -1.67
N SER A 126 -28.99 22.81 -0.52
CA SER A 126 -29.06 24.26 -0.31
C SER A 126 -27.69 24.89 -0.57
N ARG A 127 -27.67 25.88 -1.48
CA ARG A 127 -26.47 26.68 -1.77
C ARG A 127 -26.59 27.99 -0.98
N PRO A 128 -25.81 28.24 0.07
CA PRO A 128 -25.65 29.59 0.59
C PRO A 128 -24.90 30.42 -0.46
N SER A 129 -25.46 31.55 -0.82
CA SER A 129 -25.10 32.31 -2.02
C SER A 129 -23.76 33.02 -1.96
N GLU A 130 -22.93 33.02 -1.00
CA GLU A 130 -21.69 33.82 -1.02
C GLU A 130 -20.56 33.34 -0.11
N THR A 131 -20.63 32.18 0.49
CA THR A 131 -19.55 31.76 1.40
C THR A 131 -18.51 30.91 0.68
N ARG A 132 -17.24 31.21 0.88
CA ARG A 132 -16.07 30.46 0.40
C ARG A 132 -16.25 28.98 0.69
N ARG A 133 -16.45 28.18 -0.34
CA ARG A 133 -16.74 26.74 -0.24
C ARG A 133 -15.54 26.02 0.37
N LYS A 134 -15.72 25.44 1.54
CA LYS A 134 -14.75 24.51 2.12
C LYS A 134 -15.11 23.10 1.64
N LYS A 135 -14.14 22.40 1.06
CA LYS A 135 -14.24 20.96 0.81
C LYS A 135 -13.73 20.24 2.04
N VAL A 136 -14.53 19.35 2.60
CA VAL A 136 -14.11 18.43 3.66
C VAL A 136 -13.92 17.05 3.00
N VAL A 137 -12.76 16.46 3.19
CA VAL A 137 -12.45 15.11 2.72
C VAL A 137 -12.23 14.26 3.95
N VAL A 138 -13.00 13.17 4.07
CA VAL A 138 -12.82 12.16 5.10
C VAL A 138 -12.20 10.95 4.44
N VAL A 139 -11.06 10.50 4.95
CA VAL A 139 -10.33 9.34 4.42
C VAL A 139 -10.27 8.28 5.51
N ALA A 140 -10.58 7.04 5.15
CA ALA A 140 -10.43 5.90 6.03
C ALA A 140 -9.90 4.70 5.23
N HIS A 141 -8.99 3.94 5.84
CA HIS A 141 -8.53 2.68 5.29
C HIS A 141 -9.55 1.58 5.57
N TYR A 142 -9.81 0.75 4.56
CA TYR A 142 -10.62 -0.47 4.70
C TYR A 142 -9.82 -1.73 4.38
N ASP A 143 -8.63 -1.58 3.80
CA ASP A 143 -7.66 -2.65 3.60
C ASP A 143 -7.02 -3.09 4.92
N THR A 144 -6.50 -4.31 4.96
CA THR A 144 -5.78 -4.85 6.10
C THR A 144 -4.36 -5.22 5.70
N LEU A 145 -3.46 -5.19 6.68
CA LEU A 145 -2.11 -5.69 6.47
C LEU A 145 -2.14 -7.18 6.10
N ARG A 146 -1.26 -7.58 5.21
CA ARG A 146 -1.03 -8.99 4.92
C ARG A 146 -0.36 -9.62 6.14
N VAL A 147 -1.03 -10.57 6.78
CA VAL A 147 -0.45 -11.34 7.88
C VAL A 147 0.66 -12.22 7.31
N SER A 148 1.88 -12.05 7.82
CA SER A 148 2.99 -12.95 7.47
C SER A 148 2.77 -14.30 8.18
N PRO A 149 3.04 -15.44 7.52
CA PRO A 149 2.97 -16.74 8.17
C PRO A 149 3.94 -16.91 9.35
N LEU A 150 4.85 -15.95 9.54
CA LEU A 150 5.78 -15.93 10.67
C LEU A 150 5.19 -15.27 11.94
N THR A 151 3.97 -14.74 11.88
CA THR A 151 3.31 -14.05 13.00
C THR A 151 2.04 -14.76 13.50
N SER A 152 1.77 -15.97 13.02
CA SER A 152 0.67 -16.82 13.48
C SER A 152 1.13 -17.80 14.57
#